data_19210c218e310dda41dc18f86f4b134b
#
_entry.id   19210c218e310dda41dc18f86f4b134b
#
_cell.length_a   1.000
_cell.length_b   1.000
_cell.length_c   1.000
_cell.angle_alpha   90.00
_cell.angle_beta   90.00
_cell.angle_gamma   90.00
#
_symmetry.space_group_name_H-M   'P 1'
#
loop_
_entity.id
_entity.type
_entity.pdbx_description
1 polymer ?
#
loop_
_entity_poly.entity_id
_entity_poly.type
_entity_poly.pdbx_seq_one_letter_code
_entity_poly.pdbx_strand_id
1 'polypeptide(L)'
;TEQLRVYIRTVHSPLAVRSSSKLEDSHYQPFAGIYSTYMIPYVENEDQMLRLLFKAIKSVYASVYFAESRAYIQSSQNLISEEKMAVVVQEVCGTEQDGLFFPTLSGVARSINYYPIGDEAAEEGVCNVAMGLGKLVVDGGRTLRFSPKYPQKVLQTSTPELALRETQNEVLALDLNPEAFKTSIDDAVNIRRLDLSDIAQFRNTRFVASTWDRENERISDSPFAKGHKVITFNGILKYDTFPLAEIVSDILKLGAEEMRCPVEVEFAVNMDVPSGEKRIFNLLQIRPIINNGDNRPIDWSQVTTDDALIYAENALGVGNMCDIRDIIYVKPSAFSSLATERIAEELLRLNADMRNEQRGYVLVGAGRW
;
A
#
# COMPACT_ATOMS: atom_id res chain seq x y z
N THR A 1 -11.61 -28.33 -10.43
CA THR A 1 -12.57 -27.69 -11.35
C THR A 1 -13.96 -27.63 -10.74
N GLU A 2 -14.48 -28.73 -10.17
CA GLU A 2 -15.82 -28.75 -9.56
C GLU A 2 -15.89 -27.83 -8.31
N GLN A 3 -14.91 -27.85 -7.46
CA GLN A 3 -14.84 -26.95 -6.29
C GLN A 3 -14.89 -25.48 -6.69
N LEU A 4 -14.21 -25.08 -7.77
CA LEU A 4 -14.26 -23.70 -8.26
C LEU A 4 -15.64 -23.36 -8.85
N ARG A 5 -16.33 -24.33 -9.47
CA ARG A 5 -17.71 -24.12 -9.92
C ARG A 5 -18.65 -23.87 -8.73
N VAL A 6 -18.55 -24.66 -7.68
CA VAL A 6 -19.34 -24.45 -6.45
C VAL A 6 -19.07 -23.07 -5.88
N TYR A 7 -17.81 -22.65 -5.82
CA TYR A 7 -17.43 -21.33 -5.34
C TYR A 7 -18.05 -20.20 -6.18
N ILE A 8 -17.92 -20.29 -7.52
CA ILE A 8 -18.50 -19.29 -8.45
C ILE A 8 -20.03 -19.19 -8.31
N ARG A 9 -20.72 -20.32 -8.08
CA ARG A 9 -22.18 -20.32 -7.85
C ARG A 9 -22.59 -19.65 -6.54
N THR A 10 -21.70 -19.59 -5.57
CA THR A 10 -21.97 -19.02 -4.25
C THR A 10 -21.62 -17.54 -4.19
N VAL A 11 -20.59 -17.12 -4.94
CA VAL A 11 -20.05 -15.76 -4.93
C VAL A 11 -20.55 -15.00 -6.17
N HIS A 12 -21.26 -13.91 -5.92
CA HIS A 12 -21.81 -13.02 -6.95
C HIS A 12 -21.13 -11.65 -6.94
N SER A 13 -19.80 -11.65 -6.82
CA SER A 13 -18.97 -10.46 -6.68
C SER A 13 -17.72 -10.58 -7.56
N PRO A 14 -17.09 -9.48 -7.98
CA PRO A 14 -15.76 -9.51 -8.57
C PRO A 14 -14.76 -10.21 -7.66
N LEU A 15 -13.77 -10.88 -8.25
CA LEU A 15 -12.79 -11.66 -7.52
C LEU A 15 -11.38 -11.08 -7.66
N ALA A 16 -10.64 -11.01 -6.58
CA ALA A 16 -9.20 -10.84 -6.55
C ALA A 16 -8.52 -12.21 -6.47
N VAL A 17 -7.60 -12.46 -7.38
CA VAL A 17 -6.78 -13.66 -7.44
C VAL A 17 -5.36 -13.26 -7.11
N ARG A 18 -4.92 -13.61 -5.89
CA ARG A 18 -3.68 -13.14 -5.27
C ARG A 18 -2.68 -14.28 -5.14
N SER A 19 -1.41 -13.91 -5.21
CA SER A 19 -0.33 -14.78 -4.75
C SER A 19 -0.39 -14.95 -3.23
N SER A 20 0.08 -16.09 -2.78
CA SER A 20 0.43 -16.39 -1.39
C SER A 20 1.61 -17.32 -1.45
N SER A 21 2.80 -16.76 -1.34
CA SER A 21 4.02 -17.50 -1.56
C SER A 21 4.84 -17.59 -0.29
N LYS A 22 5.71 -18.61 -0.23
CA LYS A 22 6.62 -18.76 0.90
C LYS A 22 7.58 -17.57 1.04
N LEU A 23 7.93 -16.91 -0.06
CA LEU A 23 8.84 -15.77 -0.03
C LEU A 23 8.13 -14.46 0.35
N GLU A 24 6.86 -14.27 -0.02
CA GLU A 24 6.09 -13.08 0.36
C GLU A 24 5.92 -12.97 1.88
N ASP A 25 5.70 -14.11 2.55
CA ASP A 25 5.50 -14.20 4.01
C ASP A 25 6.77 -14.65 4.73
N SER A 26 7.93 -14.51 4.10
CA SER A 26 9.22 -14.93 4.65
C SER A 26 9.58 -14.12 5.89
N HIS A 27 9.97 -14.82 6.97
CA HIS A 27 10.45 -14.20 8.21
C HIS A 27 11.79 -13.46 8.07
N TYR A 28 12.53 -13.65 6.97
CA TYR A 28 13.84 -13.04 6.80
C TYR A 28 13.86 -11.84 5.87
N GLN A 29 13.02 -11.83 4.84
CA GLN A 29 12.90 -10.74 3.88
C GLN A 29 11.49 -10.78 3.29
N PRO A 30 10.49 -10.15 3.91
CA PRO A 30 9.12 -10.17 3.40
C PRO A 30 9.01 -9.34 2.11
N PHE A 31 8.26 -9.86 1.16
CA PHE A 31 8.07 -9.26 -0.16
C PHE A 31 6.62 -8.96 -0.45
N ALA A 32 6.22 -7.75 -0.19
CA ALA A 32 4.95 -7.26 -0.69
C ALA A 32 5.09 -6.81 -2.16
N GLY A 33 4.17 -7.27 -3.00
CA GLY A 33 4.02 -6.75 -4.36
C GLY A 33 4.99 -7.25 -5.42
N ILE A 34 5.75 -8.35 -5.15
CA ILE A 34 6.60 -8.96 -6.18
C ILE A 34 5.81 -9.79 -7.16
N TYR A 35 4.78 -10.48 -6.66
CA TYR A 35 3.92 -11.29 -7.50
C TYR A 35 2.61 -10.55 -7.79
N SER A 36 2.02 -10.87 -8.93
CA SER A 36 0.85 -10.17 -9.44
C SER A 36 -0.43 -10.54 -8.70
N THR A 37 -1.31 -9.58 -8.56
CA THR A 37 -2.70 -9.74 -8.11
C THR A 37 -3.64 -9.33 -9.24
N TYR A 38 -4.39 -10.28 -9.78
CA TYR A 38 -5.36 -10.01 -10.84
C TYR A 38 -6.76 -9.90 -10.27
N MET A 39 -7.46 -8.84 -10.64
CA MET A 39 -8.88 -8.68 -10.32
C MET A 39 -9.71 -9.02 -11.56
N ILE A 40 -10.77 -9.80 -11.37
CA ILE A 40 -11.67 -10.20 -12.47
C ILE A 40 -13.09 -9.74 -12.17
N PRO A 41 -13.83 -9.21 -13.16
CA PRO A 41 -15.22 -8.84 -13.00
C PRO A 41 -16.09 -10.09 -12.79
N TYR A 42 -17.22 -9.91 -12.11
CA TYR A 42 -18.24 -10.95 -12.03
C TYR A 42 -18.99 -11.08 -13.36
N VAL A 43 -19.25 -12.30 -13.76
CA VAL A 43 -20.03 -12.63 -14.96
C VAL A 43 -21.04 -13.73 -14.63
N GLU A 44 -22.31 -13.50 -14.95
CA GLU A 44 -23.38 -14.47 -14.67
C GLU A 44 -23.19 -15.83 -15.35
N ASN A 45 -22.57 -15.83 -16.54
CA ASN A 45 -22.27 -17.07 -17.24
C ASN A 45 -21.14 -17.83 -16.54
N GLU A 46 -21.48 -18.95 -15.90
CA GLU A 46 -20.57 -19.79 -15.10
C GLU A 46 -19.33 -20.23 -15.89
N ASP A 47 -19.48 -20.64 -17.13
CA ASP A 47 -18.35 -21.10 -17.95
C ASP A 47 -17.44 -19.96 -18.38
N GLN A 48 -17.99 -18.77 -18.58
CA GLN A 48 -17.19 -17.58 -18.84
C GLN A 48 -16.45 -17.14 -17.57
N MET A 49 -17.11 -17.10 -16.43
CA MET A 49 -16.51 -16.77 -15.13
C MET A 49 -15.39 -17.75 -14.78
N LEU A 50 -15.61 -19.05 -14.99
CA LEU A 50 -14.60 -20.07 -14.78
C LEU A 50 -13.37 -19.88 -15.70
N ARG A 51 -13.60 -19.52 -16.97
CA ARG A 51 -12.49 -19.20 -17.89
C ARG A 51 -11.67 -18.00 -17.43
N LEU A 52 -12.33 -16.92 -16.95
CA LEU A 52 -11.63 -15.74 -16.39
C LEU A 52 -10.82 -16.13 -15.17
N LEU A 53 -11.41 -16.87 -14.23
CA LEU A 53 -10.74 -17.33 -13.02
C LEU A 53 -9.52 -18.22 -13.34
N PHE A 54 -9.63 -19.14 -14.27
CA PHE A 54 -8.48 -19.96 -14.71
C PHE A 54 -7.38 -19.13 -15.35
N LYS A 55 -7.72 -18.12 -16.15
CA LYS A 55 -6.72 -17.20 -16.70
C LYS A 55 -5.98 -16.48 -15.59
N ALA A 56 -6.71 -15.89 -14.64
CA ALA A 56 -6.12 -15.18 -13.52
C ALA A 56 -5.22 -16.08 -12.67
N ILE A 57 -5.69 -17.29 -12.28
CA ILE A 57 -4.88 -18.26 -11.53
C ILE A 57 -3.58 -18.59 -12.27
N LYS A 58 -3.66 -18.87 -13.57
CA LYS A 58 -2.46 -19.16 -14.38
C LYS A 58 -1.51 -17.98 -14.46
N SER A 59 -2.04 -16.76 -14.55
CA SER A 59 -1.23 -15.53 -14.57
C SER A 59 -0.51 -15.31 -13.25
N VAL A 60 -1.15 -15.59 -12.11
CA VAL A 60 -0.49 -15.55 -10.79
C VAL A 60 0.66 -16.56 -10.71
N TYR A 61 0.44 -17.81 -11.14
CA TYR A 61 1.53 -18.80 -11.19
C TYR A 61 2.66 -18.38 -12.15
N ALA A 62 2.32 -17.75 -13.28
CA ALA A 62 3.31 -17.27 -14.24
C ALA A 62 4.14 -16.10 -13.70
N SER A 63 3.59 -15.29 -12.79
CA SER A 63 4.28 -14.11 -12.25
C SER A 63 5.56 -14.44 -11.49
N VAL A 64 5.73 -15.67 -11.01
CA VAL A 64 7.00 -16.17 -10.43
C VAL A 64 8.16 -16.04 -11.42
N TYR A 65 7.87 -16.16 -12.71
CA TYR A 65 8.86 -16.15 -13.79
C TYR A 65 9.01 -14.79 -14.48
N PHE A 66 8.29 -13.77 -14.06
CA PHE A 66 8.42 -12.42 -14.62
C PHE A 66 9.81 -11.83 -14.31
N ALA A 67 10.23 -10.90 -15.14
CA ALA A 67 11.58 -10.33 -15.06
C ALA A 67 11.85 -9.70 -13.67
N GLU A 68 10.89 -8.98 -13.13
CA GLU A 68 10.97 -8.33 -11.83
C GLU A 68 11.09 -9.34 -10.68
N SER A 69 10.22 -10.37 -10.69
CA SER A 69 10.26 -11.45 -9.68
C SER A 69 11.57 -12.22 -9.73
N ARG A 70 12.07 -12.52 -10.93
CA ARG A 70 13.36 -13.20 -11.12
C ARG A 70 14.54 -12.36 -10.66
N ALA A 71 14.58 -11.09 -11.05
CA ALA A 71 15.64 -10.16 -10.62
C ALA A 71 15.71 -10.09 -9.11
N TYR A 72 14.55 -10.04 -8.47
CA TYR A 72 14.48 -10.03 -7.04
C TYR A 72 14.95 -11.32 -6.39
N ILE A 73 14.44 -12.49 -6.80
CA ILE A 73 14.88 -13.78 -6.28
C ILE A 73 16.42 -13.94 -6.46
N GLN A 74 16.97 -13.46 -7.57
CA GLN A 74 18.41 -13.45 -7.80
C GLN A 74 19.18 -12.50 -6.87
N SER A 75 18.55 -11.41 -6.44
CA SER A 75 19.17 -10.47 -5.49
C SER A 75 19.10 -10.98 -4.05
N SER A 76 18.15 -11.86 -3.74
CA SER A 76 18.04 -12.56 -2.46
C SER A 76 18.89 -13.84 -2.48
N GLN A 77 19.15 -14.41 -1.30
CA GLN A 77 19.83 -15.71 -1.21
C GLN A 77 18.94 -16.92 -1.54
N ASN A 78 17.72 -16.68 -2.02
CA ASN A 78 16.72 -17.69 -2.28
C ASN A 78 16.85 -18.27 -3.70
N LEU A 79 16.52 -19.54 -3.85
CA LEU A 79 16.46 -20.21 -5.14
C LEU A 79 15.03 -20.26 -5.66
N ILE A 80 14.81 -20.00 -6.94
CA ILE A 80 13.50 -20.13 -7.60
C ILE A 80 12.86 -21.52 -7.35
N SER A 81 13.70 -22.56 -7.25
CA SER A 81 13.24 -23.94 -6.99
C SER A 81 12.65 -24.13 -5.58
N GLU A 82 12.95 -23.24 -4.65
CA GLU A 82 12.43 -23.27 -3.28
C GLU A 82 11.12 -22.51 -3.12
N GLU A 83 10.75 -21.70 -4.13
CA GLU A 83 9.51 -20.97 -4.12
C GLU A 83 8.31 -21.91 -4.24
N LYS A 84 7.34 -21.71 -3.37
CA LYS A 84 6.08 -22.45 -3.36
C LYS A 84 4.92 -21.47 -3.36
N MET A 85 4.29 -21.35 -4.53
CA MET A 85 3.18 -20.48 -4.77
C MET A 85 1.86 -21.18 -4.44
N ALA A 86 1.09 -20.61 -3.54
CA ALA A 86 -0.35 -20.82 -3.41
C ALA A 86 -1.10 -19.64 -4.04
N VAL A 87 -2.37 -19.83 -4.33
CA VAL A 87 -3.24 -18.78 -4.87
C VAL A 87 -4.45 -18.61 -3.97
N VAL A 88 -4.66 -17.39 -3.51
CA VAL A 88 -5.85 -17.00 -2.75
C VAL A 88 -6.86 -16.38 -3.71
N VAL A 89 -8.09 -16.86 -3.67
CA VAL A 89 -9.22 -16.27 -4.40
C VAL A 89 -10.14 -15.62 -3.38
N GLN A 90 -10.32 -14.31 -3.49
CA GLN A 90 -11.02 -13.48 -2.53
C GLN A 90 -12.03 -12.58 -3.22
N GLU A 91 -13.19 -12.33 -2.61
CA GLU A 91 -14.11 -11.32 -3.11
C GLU A 91 -13.51 -9.92 -3.03
N VAL A 92 -13.69 -9.12 -4.09
CA VAL A 92 -13.31 -7.71 -4.06
C VAL A 92 -14.36 -6.95 -3.25
N CYS A 93 -13.91 -6.20 -2.26
CA CYS A 93 -14.79 -5.29 -1.53
C CYS A 93 -15.08 -4.05 -2.36
N GLY A 94 -16.34 -3.62 -2.39
CA GLY A 94 -16.73 -2.44 -3.14
C GLY A 94 -18.22 -2.38 -3.42
N THR A 95 -18.60 -1.37 -4.18
CA THR A 95 -19.94 -1.18 -4.74
C THR A 95 -19.82 -0.81 -6.22
N GLU A 96 -20.78 -1.23 -7.00
CA GLU A 96 -20.86 -0.88 -8.41
C GLU A 96 -21.38 0.55 -8.61
N GLN A 97 -20.69 1.31 -9.44
CA GLN A 97 -21.08 2.64 -9.88
C GLN A 97 -20.64 2.85 -11.33
N ASP A 98 -21.58 3.01 -12.23
CA ASP A 98 -21.35 3.28 -13.67
C ASP A 98 -20.42 2.26 -14.37
N GLY A 99 -20.59 0.96 -14.08
CA GLY A 99 -19.79 -0.11 -14.67
C GLY A 99 -18.39 -0.25 -14.06
N LEU A 100 -18.12 0.47 -12.97
CA LEU A 100 -16.91 0.39 -12.19
C LEU A 100 -17.21 -0.17 -10.81
N PHE A 101 -16.24 -0.87 -10.21
CA PHE A 101 -16.39 -1.47 -8.89
C PHE A 101 -15.23 -1.08 -7.98
N PHE A 102 -15.54 -0.46 -6.84
CA PHE A 102 -14.54 -0.02 -5.88
C PHE A 102 -15.14 0.24 -4.50
N PRO A 103 -14.36 0.08 -3.40
CA PRO A 103 -14.80 0.42 -2.05
C PRO A 103 -14.85 1.93 -1.83
N THR A 104 -15.52 2.38 -0.79
CA THR A 104 -15.52 3.79 -0.38
C THR A 104 -14.11 4.25 -0.05
N LEU A 105 -13.36 3.43 0.67
CA LEU A 105 -11.94 3.63 0.93
C LEU A 105 -11.24 2.28 1.14
N SER A 106 -9.95 2.28 0.92
CA SER A 106 -9.03 1.21 1.29
C SER A 106 -7.86 1.78 2.06
N GLY A 107 -7.19 0.95 2.85
CA GLY A 107 -6.06 1.41 3.62
C GLY A 107 -5.08 0.32 3.98
N VAL A 108 -3.89 0.79 4.37
CA VAL A 108 -2.84 -0.01 4.99
C VAL A 108 -2.50 0.64 6.33
N ALA A 109 -2.55 -0.14 7.38
CA ALA A 109 -2.20 0.32 8.72
C ALA A 109 -1.04 -0.52 9.28
N ARG A 110 -0.16 0.11 10.04
CA ARG A 110 0.99 -0.52 10.71
C ARG A 110 0.93 -0.27 12.19
N SER A 111 1.21 -1.28 13.01
CA SER A 111 1.27 -1.14 14.46
C SER A 111 2.52 -0.42 14.95
N ILE A 112 3.46 -0.14 14.06
CA ILE A 112 4.64 0.69 14.34
C ILE A 112 4.69 1.87 13.38
N ASN A 113 4.87 3.06 13.92
CA ASN A 113 5.05 4.30 13.18
C ASN A 113 6.53 4.67 13.17
N TYR A 114 7.19 4.45 12.04
CA TYR A 114 8.62 4.78 11.90
C TYR A 114 8.89 6.29 11.80
N TYR A 115 7.87 7.10 11.52
CA TYR A 115 7.98 8.55 11.36
C TYR A 115 6.89 9.26 12.16
N PRO A 116 6.99 9.28 13.50
CA PRO A 116 6.05 10.03 14.34
C PRO A 116 6.09 11.53 14.01
N ILE A 117 4.94 12.18 13.99
CA ILE A 117 4.81 13.61 13.72
C ILE A 117 4.18 14.29 14.93
N GLY A 118 4.86 15.32 15.45
CA GLY A 118 4.37 16.08 16.61
C GLY A 118 4.29 15.24 17.88
N ASP A 119 3.06 15.05 18.39
CA ASP A 119 2.80 14.31 19.63
C ASP A 119 2.63 12.78 19.43
N GLU A 120 2.84 12.27 18.21
CA GLU A 120 2.72 10.85 17.93
C GLU A 120 3.87 10.06 18.56
N ALA A 121 3.59 8.82 18.98
CA ALA A 121 4.62 7.86 19.40
C ALA A 121 4.71 6.69 18.41
N ALA A 122 5.87 6.04 18.37
CA ALA A 122 6.11 4.94 17.42
C ALA A 122 5.13 3.77 17.62
N GLU A 123 4.78 3.48 18.87
CA GLU A 123 3.93 2.34 19.26
C GLU A 123 2.44 2.57 18.97
N GLU A 124 2.05 3.80 18.63
CA GLU A 124 0.65 4.16 18.37
C GLU A 124 0.19 3.80 16.95
N GLY A 125 1.15 3.36 16.15
CA GLY A 125 0.89 2.97 14.77
C GLY A 125 0.62 4.13 13.81
N VAL A 126 0.39 3.78 12.57
CA VAL A 126 0.09 4.73 11.47
C VAL A 126 -0.82 4.08 10.44
N CYS A 127 -1.67 4.88 9.82
CA CYS A 127 -2.58 4.42 8.77
C CYS A 127 -2.49 5.31 7.54
N ASN A 128 -2.46 4.69 6.36
CA ASN A 128 -2.57 5.35 5.06
C ASN A 128 -3.86 4.91 4.40
N VAL A 129 -4.65 5.85 3.92
CA VAL A 129 -5.95 5.59 3.28
C VAL A 129 -6.07 6.27 1.93
N ALA A 130 -6.83 5.64 1.05
CA ALA A 130 -7.20 6.18 -0.25
C ALA A 130 -8.65 5.84 -0.58
N MET A 131 -9.33 6.69 -1.35
CA MET A 131 -10.59 6.35 -1.98
C MET A 131 -10.34 5.35 -3.11
N GLY A 132 -11.19 4.33 -3.24
CA GLY A 132 -11.07 3.30 -4.28
C GLY A 132 -10.23 2.09 -3.86
N LEU A 133 -9.70 1.37 -4.84
CA LEU A 133 -8.96 0.12 -4.63
C LEU A 133 -7.65 0.35 -3.89
N GLY A 134 -7.33 -0.57 -2.97
CA GLY A 134 -6.13 -0.52 -2.12
C GLY A 134 -4.80 -0.59 -2.86
N LYS A 135 -4.80 -0.98 -4.14
CA LYS A 135 -3.61 -0.98 -4.98
C LYS A 135 -2.91 0.39 -5.01
N LEU A 136 -3.67 1.50 -4.97
CA LEU A 136 -3.08 2.84 -4.88
C LEU A 136 -2.22 3.04 -3.62
N VAL A 137 -2.65 2.47 -2.49
CA VAL A 137 -1.91 2.55 -1.22
C VAL A 137 -0.66 1.68 -1.28
N VAL A 138 -0.78 0.46 -1.79
CA VAL A 138 0.32 -0.52 -1.89
C VAL A 138 1.40 -0.05 -2.87
N ASP A 139 0.99 0.50 -4.02
CA ASP A 139 1.92 0.99 -5.07
C ASP A 139 2.59 2.33 -4.68
N GLY A 140 2.29 2.89 -3.50
CA GLY A 140 2.89 4.14 -3.01
C GLY A 140 2.36 5.39 -3.71
N GLY A 141 1.12 5.36 -4.20
CA GLY A 141 0.42 6.53 -4.71
C GLY A 141 0.16 7.58 -3.64
N ARG A 142 -0.45 8.71 -4.04
CA ARG A 142 -0.83 9.75 -3.08
C ARG A 142 -1.98 9.27 -2.21
N THR A 143 -1.70 9.08 -0.92
CA THR A 143 -2.64 8.62 0.10
C THR A 143 -2.70 9.62 1.23
N LEU A 144 -3.74 9.58 2.04
CA LEU A 144 -3.79 10.37 3.26
C LEU A 144 -3.24 9.54 4.42
N ARG A 145 -2.25 10.10 5.13
CA ARG A 145 -1.66 9.50 6.33
C ARG A 145 -2.30 10.09 7.58
N PHE A 146 -2.69 9.24 8.52
CA PHE A 146 -3.14 9.68 9.86
C PHE A 146 -2.66 8.74 10.97
N SER A 147 -2.57 9.28 12.20
CA SER A 147 -2.37 8.49 13.42
C SER A 147 -3.73 8.01 13.94
N PRO A 148 -3.92 6.70 14.22
CA PRO A 148 -5.16 6.21 14.82
C PRO A 148 -5.49 6.87 16.16
N LYS A 149 -4.47 7.29 16.92
CA LYS A 149 -4.64 8.00 18.19
C LYS A 149 -5.02 9.47 18.01
N TYR A 150 -4.54 10.11 16.95
CA TYR A 150 -4.79 11.53 16.66
C TYR A 150 -5.42 11.73 15.27
N PRO A 151 -6.57 11.12 14.96
CA PRO A 151 -7.11 11.09 13.60
C PRO A 151 -7.45 12.47 13.04
N GLN A 152 -7.68 13.46 13.90
CA GLN A 152 -7.98 14.83 13.49
C GLN A 152 -6.73 15.66 13.15
N LYS A 153 -5.52 15.20 13.54
CA LYS A 153 -4.25 15.91 13.32
C LYS A 153 -3.58 15.38 12.04
N VAL A 154 -4.12 15.74 10.88
CA VAL A 154 -3.58 15.31 9.59
C VAL A 154 -2.74 16.44 8.99
N LEU A 155 -1.43 16.21 8.84
CA LEU A 155 -0.50 17.21 8.30
C LEU A 155 -0.87 17.63 6.87
N GLN A 156 -1.24 16.69 6.02
CA GLN A 156 -1.57 16.93 4.61
C GLN A 156 -2.80 17.82 4.41
N THR A 157 -3.66 17.96 5.43
CA THR A 157 -4.86 18.82 5.38
C THR A 157 -4.78 20.00 6.35
N SER A 158 -3.59 20.28 6.90
CA SER A 158 -3.38 21.37 7.86
C SER A 158 -3.51 22.75 7.24
N THR A 159 -3.21 22.90 5.94
CA THR A 159 -3.47 24.10 5.15
C THR A 159 -4.13 23.76 3.81
N PRO A 160 -4.89 24.69 3.20
CA PRO A 160 -5.48 24.47 1.88
C PRO A 160 -4.46 24.11 0.80
N GLU A 161 -3.29 24.75 0.81
CA GLU A 161 -2.22 24.52 -0.17
C GLU A 161 -1.67 23.11 -0.07
N LEU A 162 -1.42 22.63 1.17
CA LEU A 162 -0.98 21.26 1.41
C LEU A 162 -2.06 20.26 0.98
N ALA A 163 -3.32 20.53 1.30
CA ALA A 163 -4.40 19.64 0.92
C ALA A 163 -4.54 19.51 -0.61
N LEU A 164 -4.42 20.60 -1.36
CA LEU A 164 -4.48 20.57 -2.81
C LEU A 164 -3.27 19.85 -3.45
N ARG A 165 -2.10 19.92 -2.80
CA ARG A 165 -0.87 19.35 -3.35
C ARG A 165 -0.63 17.90 -2.94
N GLU A 166 -0.93 17.55 -1.68
CA GLU A 166 -0.48 16.29 -1.07
C GLU A 166 -1.59 15.24 -0.92
N THR A 167 -2.87 15.61 -1.12
CA THR A 167 -3.94 14.63 -1.08
C THR A 167 -4.08 13.85 -2.39
N GLN A 168 -4.84 12.80 -2.35
CA GLN A 168 -5.11 11.91 -3.48
C GLN A 168 -5.63 12.69 -4.69
N ASN A 169 -5.11 12.41 -5.88
CA ASN A 169 -5.48 13.05 -7.14
C ASN A 169 -6.05 12.09 -8.18
N GLU A 170 -5.96 10.80 -7.95
CA GLU A 170 -6.52 9.75 -8.81
C GLU A 170 -7.21 8.67 -7.98
N VAL A 171 -8.19 7.97 -8.54
CA VAL A 171 -8.89 6.85 -7.92
C VAL A 171 -8.75 5.62 -8.80
N LEU A 172 -8.43 4.48 -8.20
CA LEU A 172 -8.39 3.20 -8.89
C LEU A 172 -9.71 2.46 -8.69
N ALA A 173 -10.28 1.99 -9.80
CA ALA A 173 -11.52 1.22 -9.84
C ALA A 173 -11.41 0.04 -10.79
N LEU A 174 -12.05 -1.08 -10.47
CA LEU A 174 -12.13 -2.24 -11.35
C LEU A 174 -13.17 -1.98 -12.45
N ASP A 175 -12.78 -2.16 -13.71
CA ASP A 175 -13.68 -2.15 -14.86
C ASP A 175 -14.46 -3.47 -14.88
N LEU A 176 -15.79 -3.38 -14.81
CA LEU A 176 -16.66 -4.56 -14.81
C LEU A 176 -16.91 -5.14 -16.20
N ASN A 177 -16.37 -4.54 -17.27
CA ASN A 177 -16.43 -5.12 -18.59
C ASN A 177 -15.54 -6.37 -18.67
N PRO A 178 -16.09 -7.57 -18.90
CA PRO A 178 -15.32 -8.80 -18.97
C PRO A 178 -14.27 -8.82 -20.10
N GLU A 179 -14.45 -8.02 -21.13
CA GLU A 179 -13.50 -7.92 -22.25
C GLU A 179 -12.28 -7.06 -21.92
N ALA A 180 -12.35 -6.23 -20.86
CA ALA A 180 -11.23 -5.47 -20.37
C ALA A 180 -10.16 -6.36 -19.75
N PHE A 181 -10.54 -7.52 -19.17
CA PHE A 181 -9.60 -8.47 -18.61
C PHE A 181 -8.92 -9.30 -19.69
N LYS A 182 -7.66 -9.03 -19.95
CA LYS A 182 -6.79 -9.77 -20.86
C LYS A 182 -5.63 -10.40 -20.11
N THR A 183 -5.13 -11.53 -20.58
CA THR A 183 -3.90 -12.11 -20.06
C THR A 183 -2.75 -11.16 -20.34
N SER A 184 -2.09 -10.65 -19.32
CA SER A 184 -1.04 -9.65 -19.40
C SER A 184 -0.02 -9.87 -18.26
N ILE A 185 1.19 -9.39 -18.45
CA ILE A 185 2.19 -9.22 -17.38
C ILE A 185 1.72 -8.10 -16.43
N ASP A 186 1.08 -7.07 -16.98
CA ASP A 186 0.45 -5.99 -16.21
C ASP A 186 -0.82 -6.53 -15.52
N ASP A 187 -0.83 -6.57 -14.21
CA ASP A 187 -1.94 -7.01 -13.39
C ASP A 187 -3.03 -5.93 -13.21
N ALA A 188 -2.76 -4.72 -13.66
CA ALA A 188 -3.70 -3.59 -13.65
C ALA A 188 -4.45 -3.42 -14.98
N VAL A 189 -4.42 -4.40 -15.88
CA VAL A 189 -4.94 -4.33 -17.24
C VAL A 189 -6.42 -3.91 -17.33
N ASN A 190 -7.21 -4.21 -16.33
CA ASN A 190 -8.64 -3.84 -16.22
C ASN A 190 -8.92 -2.93 -15.00
N ILE A 191 -7.89 -2.27 -14.48
CA ILE A 191 -8.03 -1.24 -13.46
C ILE A 191 -8.03 0.13 -14.15
N ARG A 192 -9.11 0.87 -13.94
CA ARG A 192 -9.25 2.23 -14.46
C ARG A 192 -8.65 3.22 -13.47
N ARG A 193 -7.86 4.15 -13.99
CA ARG A 193 -7.41 5.35 -13.27
C ARG A 193 -8.36 6.48 -13.60
N LEU A 194 -8.98 7.06 -12.60
CA LEU A 194 -9.98 8.11 -12.71
C LEU A 194 -9.46 9.38 -12.06
N ASP A 195 -9.59 10.50 -12.73
CA ASP A 195 -9.30 11.80 -12.16
C ASP A 195 -10.36 12.22 -11.15
N LEU A 196 -10.03 13.12 -10.22
CA LEU A 196 -10.99 13.61 -9.21
C LEU A 196 -12.19 14.32 -9.83
N SER A 197 -12.06 14.90 -11.01
CA SER A 197 -13.18 15.49 -11.76
C SER A 197 -14.24 14.45 -12.15
N ASP A 198 -13.79 13.24 -12.50
CA ASP A 198 -14.67 12.17 -12.97
C ASP A 198 -15.41 11.48 -11.82
N ILE A 199 -14.82 11.49 -10.63
CA ILE A 199 -15.41 10.83 -9.46
C ILE A 199 -16.40 11.68 -8.67
N ALA A 200 -16.50 12.98 -8.97
CA ALA A 200 -17.38 13.91 -8.23
C ALA A 200 -18.86 13.49 -8.23
N GLN A 201 -19.28 12.72 -9.23
CA GLN A 201 -20.63 12.17 -9.37
C GLN A 201 -20.86 10.87 -8.59
N PHE A 202 -19.79 10.15 -8.21
CA PHE A 202 -19.95 8.87 -7.52
C PHE A 202 -20.41 9.04 -6.09
N ARG A 203 -21.31 8.14 -5.66
CA ARG A 203 -21.92 8.17 -4.31
C ARG A 203 -20.88 8.05 -3.20
N ASN A 204 -19.80 7.32 -3.44
CA ASN A 204 -18.70 7.13 -2.49
C ASN A 204 -17.98 8.44 -2.14
N THR A 205 -17.90 9.38 -3.07
CA THR A 205 -17.19 10.67 -2.90
C THR A 205 -17.75 11.49 -1.73
N ARG A 206 -19.06 11.40 -1.48
CA ARG A 206 -19.71 12.13 -0.36
C ARG A 206 -19.18 11.79 1.03
N PHE A 207 -18.57 10.63 1.21
CA PHE A 207 -18.07 10.19 2.51
C PHE A 207 -16.62 10.63 2.78
N VAL A 208 -15.86 10.91 1.72
CA VAL A 208 -14.40 11.11 1.82
C VAL A 208 -13.92 12.47 1.32
N ALA A 209 -14.75 13.19 0.54
CA ALA A 209 -14.35 14.45 -0.07
C ALA A 209 -14.78 15.66 0.75
N SER A 210 -13.96 16.69 0.67
CA SER A 210 -14.26 18.10 0.96
C SER A 210 -14.29 18.88 -0.36
N THR A 211 -14.68 20.15 -0.31
CA THR A 211 -14.76 20.99 -1.49
C THR A 211 -13.85 22.22 -1.35
N TRP A 212 -12.99 22.43 -2.32
CA TRP A 212 -12.20 23.64 -2.45
C TRP A 212 -13.05 24.78 -3.04
N ASP A 213 -13.21 25.84 -2.26
CA ASP A 213 -13.83 27.10 -2.66
C ASP A 213 -12.74 28.07 -3.10
N ARG A 214 -12.60 28.23 -4.43
CA ARG A 214 -11.55 29.06 -5.01
C ARG A 214 -11.73 30.56 -4.74
N GLU A 215 -12.99 31.02 -4.58
CA GLU A 215 -13.28 32.43 -4.37
C GLU A 215 -12.89 32.89 -2.96
N ASN A 216 -13.08 31.99 -1.98
CA ASN A 216 -12.77 32.27 -0.59
C ASN A 216 -11.45 31.63 -0.12
N GLU A 217 -10.69 30.99 -1.01
CA GLU A 217 -9.42 30.30 -0.72
C GLU A 217 -9.49 29.38 0.50
N ARG A 218 -10.57 28.60 0.61
CA ARG A 218 -10.80 27.71 1.77
C ARG A 218 -11.34 26.34 1.35
N ILE A 219 -11.06 25.35 2.18
CA ILE A 219 -11.67 24.03 2.05
C ILE A 219 -12.90 23.97 2.96
N SER A 220 -14.04 23.67 2.35
CA SER A 220 -15.29 23.34 3.05
C SER A 220 -15.37 21.85 3.26
N ASP A 221 -15.63 21.39 4.49
CA ASP A 221 -15.81 19.97 4.78
C ASP A 221 -17.08 19.36 4.16
N SER A 222 -17.91 20.18 3.51
CA SER A 222 -19.10 19.71 2.81
C SER A 222 -18.73 19.15 1.43
N PRO A 223 -19.05 17.88 1.14
CA PRO A 223 -18.86 17.30 -0.18
C PRO A 223 -19.87 17.82 -1.21
N PHE A 224 -20.95 18.48 -0.77
CA PHE A 224 -22.04 18.97 -1.62
C PHE A 224 -21.86 20.42 -2.06
N ALA A 225 -20.89 21.14 -1.51
CA ALA A 225 -20.60 22.51 -1.93
C ALA A 225 -20.16 22.55 -3.40
N LYS A 226 -20.38 23.70 -4.06
CA LYS A 226 -19.87 23.93 -5.42
C LYS A 226 -18.37 24.19 -5.34
N GLY A 227 -17.60 23.52 -6.20
CA GLY A 227 -16.15 23.68 -6.26
C GLY A 227 -15.42 22.38 -6.59
N HIS A 228 -14.11 22.45 -6.59
CA HIS A 228 -13.24 21.29 -6.87
C HIS A 228 -13.19 20.34 -5.66
N LYS A 229 -13.31 19.03 -5.91
CA LYS A 229 -13.28 18.04 -4.83
C LYS A 229 -11.84 17.75 -4.43
N VAL A 230 -11.65 17.60 -3.11
CA VAL A 230 -10.38 17.27 -2.46
C VAL A 230 -10.63 16.11 -1.51
N ILE A 231 -9.85 15.04 -1.61
CA ILE A 231 -10.05 13.85 -0.78
C ILE A 231 -9.36 14.05 0.57
N THR A 232 -10.12 14.44 1.58
CA THR A 232 -9.60 14.79 2.91
C THR A 232 -9.95 13.79 4.00
N PHE A 233 -10.93 12.93 3.75
CA PHE A 233 -11.52 12.03 4.77
C PHE A 233 -12.05 12.73 6.03
N ASN A 234 -12.26 14.06 6.00
CA ASN A 234 -12.66 14.83 7.17
C ASN A 234 -14.00 14.33 7.76
N GLY A 235 -14.93 13.86 6.92
CA GLY A 235 -16.16 13.24 7.41
C GLY A 235 -15.91 12.09 8.39
N ILE A 236 -14.91 11.28 8.11
CA ILE A 236 -14.53 10.11 8.90
C ILE A 236 -13.61 10.51 10.06
N LEU A 237 -12.49 11.20 9.76
CA LEU A 237 -11.42 11.43 10.72
C LEU A 237 -11.70 12.58 11.71
N LYS A 238 -12.48 13.58 11.27
CA LYS A 238 -12.80 14.76 12.08
C LYS A 238 -14.17 14.69 12.73
N TYR A 239 -15.16 14.14 12.01
CA TYR A 239 -16.56 14.09 12.44
C TYR A 239 -17.05 12.70 12.82
N ASP A 240 -16.18 11.70 12.78
CA ASP A 240 -16.42 10.33 13.22
C ASP A 240 -17.70 9.70 12.61
N THR A 241 -17.97 10.00 11.33
CA THR A 241 -19.12 9.40 10.64
C THR A 241 -18.98 7.88 10.47
N PHE A 242 -17.78 7.36 10.65
CA PHE A 242 -17.44 5.95 10.73
C PHE A 242 -16.24 5.80 11.66
N PRO A 243 -16.24 4.91 12.66
CA PRO A 243 -15.19 4.80 13.70
C PRO A 243 -13.91 4.13 13.19
N LEU A 244 -13.38 4.64 12.07
CA LEU A 244 -12.22 4.04 11.38
C LEU A 244 -10.98 3.99 12.27
N ALA A 245 -10.69 5.08 12.98
CA ALA A 245 -9.49 5.20 13.79
C ALA A 245 -9.52 4.21 14.97
N GLU A 246 -10.68 4.05 15.61
CA GLU A 246 -10.90 3.10 16.69
C GLU A 246 -10.74 1.65 16.20
N ILE A 247 -11.43 1.28 15.11
CA ILE A 247 -11.34 -0.06 14.52
C ILE A 247 -9.89 -0.40 14.13
N VAL A 248 -9.19 0.53 13.49
CA VAL A 248 -7.78 0.32 13.10
C VAL A 248 -6.89 0.15 14.32
N SER A 249 -7.06 0.99 15.35
CA SER A 249 -6.31 0.90 16.60
C SER A 249 -6.48 -0.47 17.28
N ASP A 250 -7.72 -0.94 17.37
CA ASP A 250 -8.04 -2.24 18.00
C ASP A 250 -7.47 -3.41 17.20
N ILE A 251 -7.58 -3.39 15.88
CA ILE A 251 -7.03 -4.45 15.01
C ILE A 251 -5.51 -4.48 15.08
N LEU A 252 -4.84 -3.32 15.07
CA LEU A 252 -3.39 -3.26 15.18
C LEU A 252 -2.89 -3.79 16.53
N LYS A 253 -3.57 -3.42 17.61
CA LYS A 253 -3.25 -3.88 18.96
C LYS A 253 -3.45 -5.39 19.06
N LEU A 254 -4.64 -5.89 18.72
CA LEU A 254 -4.96 -7.31 18.77
C LEU A 254 -4.01 -8.13 17.88
N GLY A 255 -3.77 -7.67 16.65
CA GLY A 255 -2.88 -8.34 15.71
C GLY A 255 -1.44 -8.42 16.23
N ALA A 256 -0.91 -7.34 16.80
CA ALA A 256 0.43 -7.33 17.38
C ALA A 256 0.56 -8.22 18.61
N GLU A 257 -0.48 -8.26 19.47
CA GLU A 257 -0.54 -9.14 20.64
C GLU A 257 -0.56 -10.63 20.22
N GLU A 258 -1.43 -11.00 19.27
CA GLU A 258 -1.58 -12.41 18.83
C GLU A 258 -0.37 -12.89 18.02
N MET A 259 0.18 -12.06 17.15
CA MET A 259 1.36 -12.42 16.36
C MET A 259 2.69 -12.22 17.11
N ARG A 260 2.67 -11.57 18.29
CA ARG A 260 3.83 -11.26 19.13
C ARG A 260 4.93 -10.49 18.41
N CYS A 261 4.55 -9.69 17.44
CA CYS A 261 5.42 -8.81 16.67
C CYS A 261 4.60 -7.67 16.07
N PRO A 262 5.24 -6.57 15.63
CA PRO A 262 4.53 -5.54 14.88
C PRO A 262 3.85 -6.12 13.64
N VAL A 263 2.69 -5.57 13.28
CA VAL A 263 1.87 -6.06 12.17
C VAL A 263 1.53 -4.95 11.19
N GLU A 264 1.34 -5.36 9.93
CA GLU A 264 0.74 -4.56 8.88
C GLU A 264 -0.62 -5.18 8.51
N VAL A 265 -1.62 -4.32 8.32
CA VAL A 265 -2.99 -4.70 8.06
C VAL A 265 -3.48 -4.01 6.80
N GLU A 266 -4.01 -4.78 5.86
CA GLU A 266 -4.72 -4.26 4.68
C GLU A 266 -6.23 -4.36 4.90
N PHE A 267 -6.97 -3.31 4.54
CA PHE A 267 -8.41 -3.28 4.73
C PHE A 267 -9.14 -2.47 3.65
N ALA A 268 -10.45 -2.71 3.55
CA ALA A 268 -11.36 -1.89 2.73
C ALA A 268 -12.67 -1.63 3.47
N VAL A 269 -13.30 -0.49 3.20
CA VAL A 269 -14.55 -0.07 3.86
C VAL A 269 -15.61 0.27 2.82
N ASN A 270 -16.78 -0.32 2.99
CA ASN A 270 -17.98 0.01 2.23
C ASN A 270 -18.93 0.85 3.11
N MET A 271 -19.07 2.14 2.76
CA MET A 271 -19.97 3.06 3.43
C MET A 271 -21.24 3.32 2.63
N ASP A 272 -21.21 3.12 1.32
CA ASP A 272 -22.36 3.23 0.43
C ASP A 272 -23.16 1.92 0.45
N VAL A 273 -23.95 1.77 1.49
CA VAL A 273 -24.84 0.62 1.74
C VAL A 273 -26.30 1.06 1.72
N PRO A 274 -27.25 0.16 1.42
CA PRO A 274 -28.68 0.46 1.48
C PRO A 274 -29.11 1.05 2.83
N SER A 275 -30.16 1.87 2.81
CA SER A 275 -30.67 2.47 4.03
C SER A 275 -31.13 1.40 5.03
N GLY A 276 -30.58 1.47 6.25
CA GLY A 276 -30.85 0.49 7.32
C GLY A 276 -29.82 -0.63 7.41
N GLU A 277 -28.92 -0.76 6.46
CA GLU A 277 -27.80 -1.68 6.54
C GLU A 277 -26.58 -1.06 7.23
N LYS A 278 -25.76 -1.93 7.84
CA LYS A 278 -24.53 -1.50 8.51
C LYS A 278 -23.42 -1.29 7.49
N ARG A 279 -22.62 -0.25 7.68
CA ARG A 279 -21.36 -0.05 6.97
C ARG A 279 -20.39 -1.17 7.34
N ILE A 280 -19.58 -1.60 6.39
CA ILE A 280 -18.76 -2.79 6.54
C ILE A 280 -17.29 -2.42 6.47
N PHE A 281 -16.54 -2.81 7.51
CA PHE A 281 -15.08 -2.85 7.49
C PHE A 281 -14.64 -4.27 7.13
N ASN A 282 -13.86 -4.41 6.09
CA ASN A 282 -13.34 -5.69 5.62
C ASN A 282 -11.83 -5.75 5.90
N LEU A 283 -11.42 -6.66 6.78
CA LEU A 283 -10.02 -7.02 6.97
C LEU A 283 -9.60 -7.91 5.78
N LEU A 284 -8.65 -7.46 4.99
CA LEU A 284 -8.21 -8.17 3.78
C LEU A 284 -7.00 -9.04 4.01
N GLN A 285 -6.01 -8.52 4.76
CA GLN A 285 -4.79 -9.23 5.09
C GLN A 285 -4.20 -8.68 6.38
N ILE A 286 -3.57 -9.55 7.15
CA ILE A 286 -2.67 -9.19 8.25
C ILE A 286 -1.37 -9.95 8.08
N ARG A 287 -0.25 -9.26 8.26
CA ARG A 287 1.08 -9.87 8.17
C ARG A 287 2.04 -9.31 9.22
N PRO A 288 3.03 -10.08 9.67
CA PRO A 288 4.06 -9.60 10.57
C PRO A 288 4.96 -8.58 9.86
N ILE A 289 5.35 -7.53 10.59
CA ILE A 289 6.45 -6.65 10.20
C ILE A 289 7.72 -7.24 10.83
N ILE A 290 8.64 -7.69 9.98
CA ILE A 290 9.87 -8.31 10.44
C ILE A 290 10.98 -7.27 10.39
N ASN A 291 11.58 -7.03 11.54
CA ASN A 291 12.79 -6.21 11.65
C ASN A 291 13.98 -7.14 11.46
N ASN A 292 14.68 -7.03 10.33
CA ASN A 292 15.90 -7.80 10.03
C ASN A 292 17.13 -7.33 10.81
N GLY A 293 16.96 -6.67 11.95
CA GLY A 293 18.01 -6.21 12.82
C GLY A 293 18.12 -7.03 14.11
N ASP A 294 19.30 -7.05 14.70
CA ASP A 294 19.51 -7.56 16.05
C ASP A 294 18.55 -6.82 17.00
N ASN A 295 17.53 -7.52 17.48
CA ASN A 295 16.44 -6.97 18.31
C ASN A 295 16.91 -6.58 19.73
N ARG A 296 18.21 -6.46 19.96
CA ARG A 296 18.69 -5.91 21.23
C ARG A 296 18.27 -4.45 21.33
N PRO A 297 17.63 -4.04 22.43
CA PRO A 297 17.27 -2.66 22.63
C PRO A 297 18.54 -1.80 22.55
N ILE A 298 18.50 -0.79 21.70
CA ILE A 298 19.59 0.18 21.59
C ILE A 298 19.51 1.06 22.82
N ASP A 299 20.58 1.08 23.61
CA ASP A 299 20.71 2.03 24.72
C ASP A 299 21.10 3.41 24.16
N TRP A 300 20.10 4.20 23.86
CA TRP A 300 20.27 5.54 23.30
C TRP A 300 21.04 6.48 24.22
N SER A 301 21.15 6.19 25.53
CA SER A 301 21.93 6.98 26.46
C SER A 301 23.44 6.90 26.21
N GLN A 302 23.88 5.85 25.51
CA GLN A 302 25.28 5.63 25.13
C GLN A 302 25.62 6.14 23.74
N VAL A 303 24.63 6.61 22.95
CA VAL A 303 24.87 7.14 21.61
C VAL A 303 25.05 8.65 21.71
N THR A 304 26.27 9.12 21.38
CA THR A 304 26.56 10.55 21.29
C THR A 304 26.64 10.98 19.83
N THR A 305 26.07 12.13 19.51
CA THR A 305 26.14 12.69 18.16
C THR A 305 27.56 13.06 17.76
N ASP A 306 28.42 13.34 18.73
CA ASP A 306 29.81 13.73 18.51
C ASP A 306 30.69 12.60 17.97
N ASP A 307 30.32 11.35 18.25
CA ASP A 307 30.99 10.16 17.75
C ASP A 307 30.38 9.61 16.47
N ALA A 308 29.28 10.21 15.98
CA ALA A 308 28.56 9.73 14.80
C ALA A 308 29.22 10.23 13.51
N LEU A 309 29.56 9.33 12.62
CA LEU A 309 30.00 9.64 11.26
C LEU A 309 28.85 10.18 10.40
N ILE A 310 27.66 9.64 10.59
CA ILE A 310 26.40 10.06 9.96
C ILE A 310 25.33 10.01 11.02
N TYR A 311 24.56 11.08 11.15
CA TYR A 311 23.41 11.19 12.03
C TYR A 311 22.16 11.55 11.24
N ALA A 312 21.04 10.89 11.53
CA ALA A 312 19.74 11.21 10.96
C ALA A 312 18.69 11.21 12.07
N GLU A 313 17.88 12.27 12.12
CA GLU A 313 16.79 12.40 13.10
C GLU A 313 15.63 11.42 12.78
N ASN A 314 15.52 11.01 11.52
CA ASN A 314 14.51 10.09 11.05
C ASN A 314 15.15 8.93 10.29
N ALA A 315 14.75 7.71 10.63
CA ALA A 315 15.21 6.50 9.96
C ALA A 315 14.04 5.56 9.64
N LEU A 316 14.16 4.82 8.56
CA LEU A 316 13.22 3.77 8.20
C LEU A 316 13.68 2.45 8.83
N GLY A 317 12.89 1.95 9.77
CA GLY A 317 13.20 0.71 10.48
C GLY A 317 14.02 0.92 11.75
N VAL A 318 14.15 -0.16 12.52
CA VAL A 318 14.88 -0.24 13.80
C VAL A 318 15.81 -1.43 13.74
N GLY A 319 17.04 -1.28 14.21
CA GLY A 319 17.99 -2.37 14.26
C GLY A 319 19.42 -1.90 14.48
N ASN A 320 20.30 -2.87 14.72
CA ASN A 320 21.74 -2.67 14.84
C ASN A 320 22.43 -3.50 13.76
N MET A 321 23.27 -2.87 12.96
CA MET A 321 24.07 -3.51 11.90
C MET A 321 25.56 -3.34 12.23
N CYS A 322 26.21 -4.42 12.63
CA CYS A 322 27.60 -4.40 13.05
C CYS A 322 28.61 -4.69 11.92
N ASP A 323 28.13 -5.12 10.75
CA ASP A 323 29.00 -5.61 9.65
C ASP A 323 29.31 -4.57 8.58
N ILE A 324 28.85 -3.32 8.78
CA ILE A 324 29.09 -2.22 7.84
C ILE A 324 30.50 -1.69 8.03
N ARG A 325 31.29 -1.69 6.95
CA ARG A 325 32.68 -1.21 6.95
C ARG A 325 32.96 -0.12 5.93
N ASP A 326 32.05 0.09 4.97
CA ASP A 326 32.25 0.98 3.84
C ASP A 326 31.10 1.98 3.73
N ILE A 327 31.43 3.16 3.20
CA ILE A 327 30.46 4.19 2.85
C ILE A 327 30.63 4.51 1.38
N ILE A 328 29.58 4.28 0.59
CA ILE A 328 29.50 4.71 -0.81
C ILE A 328 28.65 5.97 -0.84
N TYR A 329 29.17 7.07 -1.36
CA TYR A 329 28.40 8.30 -1.43
C TYR A 329 28.48 8.97 -2.80
N VAL A 330 27.35 9.52 -3.22
CA VAL A 330 27.28 10.34 -4.43
C VAL A 330 27.68 11.77 -4.07
N LYS A 331 28.76 12.27 -4.68
CA LYS A 331 29.24 13.63 -4.41
C LYS A 331 28.17 14.65 -4.75
N PRO A 332 27.69 15.49 -3.81
CA PRO A 332 26.64 16.47 -4.08
C PRO A 332 26.98 17.43 -5.21
N SER A 333 28.26 17.80 -5.33
CA SER A 333 28.74 18.70 -6.41
C SER A 333 28.70 18.08 -7.80
N ALA A 334 28.63 16.75 -7.90
CA ALA A 334 28.57 16.02 -9.17
C ALA A 334 27.17 15.44 -9.46
N PHE A 335 26.24 15.59 -8.52
CA PHE A 335 24.89 15.10 -8.67
C PHE A 335 24.09 15.95 -9.65
N SER A 336 23.46 15.30 -10.61
CA SER A 336 22.46 15.87 -11.50
C SER A 336 21.35 14.85 -11.70
N SER A 337 20.11 15.30 -11.68
CA SER A 337 18.95 14.44 -11.96
C SER A 337 19.02 13.79 -13.35
N LEU A 338 19.71 14.42 -14.30
CA LEU A 338 19.95 13.87 -15.64
C LEU A 338 21.01 12.77 -15.65
N ALA A 339 21.81 12.64 -14.60
CA ALA A 339 22.85 11.63 -14.48
C ALA A 339 22.42 10.41 -13.66
N THR A 340 21.16 10.34 -13.21
CA THR A 340 20.66 9.29 -12.32
C THR A 340 20.85 7.90 -12.90
N GLU A 341 20.57 7.72 -14.19
CA GLU A 341 20.72 6.43 -14.88
C GLU A 341 22.20 5.94 -14.88
N ARG A 342 23.14 6.84 -15.18
CA ARG A 342 24.57 6.53 -15.12
C ARG A 342 25.06 6.24 -13.69
N ILE A 343 24.54 6.98 -12.71
CA ILE A 343 24.86 6.74 -11.29
C ILE A 343 24.35 5.36 -10.86
N ALA A 344 23.15 4.98 -11.28
CA ALA A 344 22.59 3.66 -11.00
C ALA A 344 23.43 2.54 -11.60
N GLU A 345 23.91 2.67 -12.84
CA GLU A 345 24.81 1.69 -13.46
C GLU A 345 26.14 1.54 -12.71
N GLU A 346 26.73 2.65 -12.26
CA GLU A 346 27.97 2.63 -11.48
C GLU A 346 27.75 1.96 -10.11
N LEU A 347 26.63 2.27 -9.46
CA LEU A 347 26.24 1.64 -8.19
C LEU A 347 26.01 0.14 -8.32
N LEU A 348 25.42 -0.32 -9.43
CA LEU A 348 25.25 -1.75 -9.69
C LEU A 348 26.60 -2.49 -9.74
N ARG A 349 27.62 -1.87 -10.34
CA ARG A 349 28.99 -2.44 -10.38
C ARG A 349 29.62 -2.48 -8.98
N LEU A 350 29.56 -1.35 -8.26
CA LEU A 350 30.09 -1.28 -6.90
C LEU A 350 29.39 -2.27 -5.96
N ASN A 351 28.08 -2.40 -6.08
CA ASN A 351 27.32 -3.38 -5.30
C ASN A 351 27.73 -4.83 -5.61
N ALA A 352 28.00 -5.15 -6.88
CA ALA A 352 28.51 -6.46 -7.26
C ALA A 352 29.89 -6.74 -6.64
N ASP A 353 30.78 -5.77 -6.65
CA ASP A 353 32.12 -5.88 -6.05
C ASP A 353 32.03 -6.07 -4.54
N MET A 354 31.23 -5.24 -3.83
CA MET A 354 31.01 -5.38 -2.38
C MET A 354 30.42 -6.74 -1.99
N ARG A 355 29.46 -7.24 -2.78
CA ARG A 355 28.90 -8.59 -2.57
C ARG A 355 29.93 -9.70 -2.75
N ASN A 356 30.75 -9.63 -3.79
CA ASN A 356 31.80 -10.61 -4.03
C ASN A 356 32.84 -10.64 -2.88
N GLU A 357 33.07 -9.49 -2.27
CA GLU A 357 33.98 -9.34 -1.12
C GLU A 357 33.30 -9.59 0.23
N GLN A 358 31.98 -9.86 0.25
CA GLN A 358 31.14 -10.01 1.44
C GLN A 358 31.27 -8.82 2.40
N ARG A 359 31.27 -7.60 1.88
CA ARG A 359 31.39 -6.34 2.63
C ARG A 359 30.07 -5.60 2.65
N GLY A 360 29.60 -5.28 3.86
CA GLY A 360 28.46 -4.39 4.06
C GLY A 360 28.84 -2.93 3.90
N TYR A 361 27.95 -2.11 3.31
CA TYR A 361 28.18 -0.69 3.13
C TYR A 361 26.92 0.15 3.36
N VAL A 362 27.10 1.42 3.69
CA VAL A 362 26.04 2.45 3.69
C VAL A 362 26.10 3.20 2.38
N LEU A 363 24.97 3.30 1.71
CA LEU A 363 24.82 4.13 0.52
C LEU A 363 24.21 5.48 0.88
N VAL A 364 24.90 6.56 0.53
CA VAL A 364 24.43 7.94 0.76
C VAL A 364 24.28 8.66 -0.56
N GLY A 365 23.12 9.19 -0.82
CA GLY A 365 22.84 9.93 -2.05
C GLY A 365 21.80 11.02 -1.90
N ALA A 366 21.73 11.92 -2.88
CA ALA A 366 20.78 13.01 -2.92
C ALA A 366 19.53 12.60 -3.73
N GLY A 367 18.34 12.85 -3.18
CA GLY A 367 17.07 12.64 -3.88
C GLY A 367 16.63 11.17 -3.93
N ARG A 368 15.65 10.92 -4.81
CA ARG A 368 15.10 9.60 -5.13
C ARG A 368 15.75 9.09 -6.41
N TRP A 369 16.22 7.88 -6.42
CA TRP A 369 16.85 7.24 -7.59
C TRP A 369 16.38 5.80 -7.77
#